data_7ca34c40f82972bf8faef231cff34809
#
_entry.id   7ca34c40f82972bf8faef231cff34809
#
_cell.length_a   1.000
_cell.length_b   1.000
_cell.length_c   1.000
_cell.angle_alpha   90.00
_cell.angle_beta   90.00
_cell.angle_gamma   90.00
#
_symmetry.space_group_name_H-M   'P 1'
#
loop_
_entity.id
_entity.type
_entity.pdbx_description
1 polymer ?
#
loop_
_entity_poly.entity_id
_entity_poly.type
_entity_poly.pdbx_seq_one_letter_code
_entity_poly.pdbx_strand_id
1 'polypeptide(L)'
;AEIEDLKIVKSKDSDGKNINVVISRTCEIKVLDKKTGIVLSTNIIPYGSTIFIKDGDDLSKNDIICQWDPYNGVIISEFGGVIEFENIEKGVTFQVEIDEQTGFKEKVISESRNKKIVPTLLINDVKGKNLRTYNLPVGAHLIVNDGEKVKEGKILVKIPRKSAKSGDITGGLPRVTELFEARNPSNPAVVSEIDGVVNFGKIKRGNREIIIESKT
;
A
#
# COMPACT_ATOMS: atom_id res chain seq x y z
N ALA A 1 -24.49 0.98 -3.48
CA ALA A 1 -23.31 0.20 -3.88
C ALA A 1 -23.52 -1.27 -3.57
N GLU A 2 -23.04 -2.15 -4.42
CA GLU A 2 -22.95 -3.60 -4.15
C GLU A 2 -21.47 -3.98 -4.08
N ILE A 3 -21.14 -4.81 -3.09
CA ILE A 3 -19.75 -5.23 -2.85
C ILE A 3 -19.70 -6.75 -2.93
N GLU A 4 -18.97 -7.27 -3.92
CA GLU A 4 -18.77 -8.70 -4.10
C GLU A 4 -17.47 -9.15 -3.38
N ASP A 5 -17.51 -10.36 -2.83
CA ASP A 5 -16.35 -11.03 -2.19
C ASP A 5 -15.72 -10.24 -1.03
N LEU A 6 -16.51 -9.45 -0.31
CA LEU A 6 -16.04 -8.64 0.79
C LEU A 6 -15.69 -9.51 2.02
N LYS A 7 -14.40 -9.56 2.36
CA LYS A 7 -13.92 -10.09 3.64
C LYS A 7 -13.20 -8.98 4.37
N ILE A 8 -13.69 -8.62 5.54
CA ILE A 8 -13.15 -7.54 6.37
C ILE A 8 -12.72 -8.04 7.73
N VAL A 9 -11.69 -7.41 8.26
CA VAL A 9 -11.25 -7.57 9.64
C VAL A 9 -11.29 -6.21 10.32
N LYS A 10 -11.73 -6.20 11.58
CA LYS A 10 -11.73 -4.99 12.40
C LYS A 10 -10.33 -4.76 12.94
N SER A 11 -9.77 -3.61 12.65
CA SER A 11 -8.46 -3.17 13.14
C SER A 11 -8.57 -1.81 13.81
N LYS A 12 -7.48 -1.34 14.40
CA LYS A 12 -7.36 0.03 14.92
C LYS A 12 -6.31 0.77 14.12
N ASP A 13 -6.65 1.99 13.74
CA ASP A 13 -5.72 2.92 13.14
C ASP A 13 -4.69 3.43 14.17
N SER A 14 -3.66 4.14 13.72
CA SER A 14 -2.67 4.83 14.56
C SER A 14 -3.30 5.68 15.65
N ASP A 15 -4.45 6.29 15.37
CA ASP A 15 -5.23 7.13 16.30
C ASP A 15 -6.15 6.33 17.24
N GLY A 16 -6.11 4.99 17.18
CA GLY A 16 -6.93 4.11 18.00
C GLY A 16 -8.39 3.97 17.56
N LYS A 17 -8.78 4.56 16.42
CA LYS A 17 -10.13 4.42 15.84
C LYS A 17 -10.31 3.04 15.24
N ASN A 18 -11.50 2.47 15.39
CA ASN A 18 -11.84 1.21 14.75
C ASN A 18 -12.01 1.43 13.24
N ILE A 19 -11.27 0.66 12.47
CA ILE A 19 -11.32 0.65 11.00
C ILE A 19 -11.65 -0.75 10.50
N ASN A 20 -12.28 -0.83 9.34
CA ASN A 20 -12.52 -2.08 8.63
C ASN A 20 -11.46 -2.22 7.54
N VAL A 21 -10.68 -3.29 7.59
CA VAL A 21 -9.60 -3.55 6.63
C VAL A 21 -10.00 -4.73 5.75
N VAL A 22 -9.85 -4.56 4.44
CA VAL A 22 -10.17 -5.59 3.45
C VAL A 22 -9.05 -6.61 3.37
N ILE A 23 -9.39 -7.89 3.58
CA ILE A 23 -8.48 -9.03 3.49
C ILE A 23 -8.79 -9.93 2.28
N SER A 24 -9.78 -9.58 1.47
CA SER A 24 -10.04 -10.26 0.19
C SER A 24 -9.09 -9.75 -0.89
N ARG A 25 -8.67 -10.63 -1.79
CA ARG A 25 -7.85 -10.28 -2.96
C ARG A 25 -8.67 -10.00 -4.22
N THR A 26 -9.94 -10.38 -4.18
CA THR A 26 -10.89 -10.33 -5.32
C THR A 26 -12.11 -9.47 -5.00
N CYS A 27 -11.97 -8.52 -4.06
CA CYS A 27 -13.09 -7.66 -3.67
C CYS A 27 -13.38 -6.64 -4.77
N GLU A 28 -14.60 -6.64 -5.28
CA GLU A 28 -15.09 -5.68 -6.28
C GLU A 28 -16.25 -4.88 -5.71
N ILE A 29 -16.24 -3.60 -6.02
CA ILE A 29 -17.37 -2.70 -5.75
C ILE A 29 -18.05 -2.30 -7.07
N LYS A 30 -19.37 -2.46 -7.12
CA LYS A 30 -20.24 -2.02 -8.20
C LYS A 30 -21.08 -0.86 -7.71
N VAL A 31 -20.98 0.27 -8.38
CA VAL A 31 -21.83 1.42 -8.15
C VAL A 31 -22.98 1.37 -9.12
N LEU A 32 -24.21 1.28 -8.60
CA LEU A 32 -25.42 1.16 -9.41
C LEU A 32 -26.24 2.44 -9.33
N ASP A 33 -26.93 2.75 -10.42
CA ASP A 33 -27.98 3.78 -10.40
C ASP A 33 -29.19 3.27 -9.60
N LYS A 34 -29.56 4.02 -8.57
CA LYS A 34 -30.67 3.67 -7.66
C LYS A 34 -32.02 3.49 -8.36
N LYS A 35 -32.23 4.19 -9.49
CA LYS A 35 -33.52 4.16 -10.21
C LYS A 35 -33.60 3.05 -11.25
N THR A 36 -32.50 2.82 -11.96
CA THR A 36 -32.48 1.92 -13.11
C THR A 36 -31.82 0.59 -12.82
N GLY A 37 -31.06 0.47 -11.71
CA GLY A 37 -30.25 -0.70 -11.38
C GLY A 37 -29.06 -0.93 -12.32
N ILE A 38 -28.77 0.02 -13.21
CA ILE A 38 -27.68 -0.09 -14.16
C ILE A 38 -26.35 0.13 -13.43
N VAL A 39 -25.35 -0.73 -13.68
CA VAL A 39 -24.00 -0.58 -13.16
C VAL A 39 -23.32 0.63 -13.81
N LEU A 40 -23.02 1.66 -13.02
CA LEU A 40 -22.35 2.88 -13.48
C LEU A 40 -20.84 2.72 -13.51
N SER A 41 -20.27 2.00 -12.53
CA SER A 41 -18.85 1.70 -12.47
C SER A 41 -18.58 0.44 -11.66
N THR A 42 -17.51 -0.26 -12.03
CA THR A 42 -16.95 -1.39 -11.27
C THR A 42 -15.49 -1.10 -10.97
N ASN A 43 -15.10 -1.25 -9.70
CA ASN A 43 -13.74 -1.00 -9.28
C ASN A 43 -13.27 -2.11 -8.32
N ILE A 44 -12.01 -2.51 -8.44
CA ILE A 44 -11.39 -3.48 -7.55
C ILE A 44 -10.90 -2.76 -6.29
N ILE A 45 -11.24 -3.29 -5.11
CA ILE A 45 -10.75 -2.79 -3.83
C ILE A 45 -9.46 -3.54 -3.50
N PRO A 46 -8.32 -2.83 -3.36
CA PRO A 46 -7.04 -3.46 -3.07
C PRO A 46 -7.02 -4.15 -1.69
N TYR A 47 -6.32 -5.30 -1.61
CA TYR A 47 -6.04 -5.96 -0.34
C TYR A 47 -5.30 -5.00 0.63
N GLY A 48 -5.72 -4.98 1.88
CA GLY A 48 -5.15 -4.11 2.91
C GLY A 48 -5.70 -2.69 2.92
N SER A 49 -6.67 -2.35 2.06
CA SER A 49 -7.33 -1.05 2.10
C SER A 49 -8.31 -0.94 3.26
N THR A 50 -8.42 0.27 3.80
CA THR A 50 -9.48 0.63 4.73
C THR A 50 -10.75 0.95 3.95
N ILE A 51 -11.85 0.29 4.27
CA ILE A 51 -13.17 0.53 3.66
C ILE A 51 -14.05 1.34 4.60
N PHE A 52 -14.74 2.36 4.06
CA PHE A 52 -15.61 3.26 4.82
C PHE A 52 -17.09 3.01 4.60
N ILE A 53 -17.45 2.22 3.61
CA ILE A 53 -18.81 1.92 3.23
C ILE A 53 -19.18 0.46 3.52
N LYS A 54 -20.45 0.17 3.52
CA LYS A 54 -21.01 -1.17 3.64
C LYS A 54 -21.74 -1.54 2.35
N ASP A 55 -21.96 -2.84 2.19
CA ASP A 55 -22.80 -3.33 1.12
C ASP A 55 -24.23 -2.78 1.24
N GLY A 56 -24.77 -2.28 0.16
CA GLY A 56 -26.09 -1.64 0.10
C GLY A 56 -26.10 -0.14 0.41
N ASP A 57 -24.99 0.48 0.82
CA ASP A 57 -24.97 1.91 1.14
C ASP A 57 -25.26 2.79 -0.08
N ASP A 58 -25.98 3.89 0.17
CA ASP A 58 -26.19 4.95 -0.81
C ASP A 58 -24.94 5.84 -0.89
N LEU A 59 -24.45 6.06 -2.10
CA LEU A 59 -23.25 6.87 -2.36
C LEU A 59 -23.61 8.18 -3.08
N SER A 60 -23.01 9.25 -2.63
CA SER A 60 -23.01 10.55 -3.27
C SER A 60 -21.71 10.77 -4.06
N LYS A 61 -21.74 11.70 -5.00
CA LYS A 61 -20.52 12.07 -5.75
C LYS A 61 -19.45 12.62 -4.77
N ASN A 62 -18.22 12.13 -4.89
CA ASN A 62 -17.06 12.43 -4.05
C ASN A 62 -17.03 11.75 -2.67
N ASP A 63 -17.93 10.82 -2.37
CA ASP A 63 -17.78 9.99 -1.17
C ASP A 63 -16.55 9.11 -1.26
N ILE A 64 -15.82 9.03 -0.14
CA ILE A 64 -14.64 8.17 -0.04
C ILE A 64 -15.10 6.74 0.22
N ILE A 65 -14.82 5.85 -0.73
CA ILE A 65 -15.18 4.43 -0.66
C ILE A 65 -14.15 3.65 0.13
N CYS A 66 -12.88 3.76 -0.28
CA CYS A 66 -11.77 3.09 0.38
C CYS A 66 -10.49 3.94 0.29
N GLN A 67 -9.55 3.62 1.16
CA GLN A 67 -8.23 4.24 1.21
C GLN A 67 -7.16 3.14 1.30
N TRP A 68 -6.08 3.27 0.54
CA TRP A 68 -4.95 2.33 0.57
C TRP A 68 -3.62 3.05 0.40
N ASP A 69 -2.54 2.37 0.79
CA ASP A 69 -1.17 2.82 0.52
C ASP A 69 -0.70 2.26 -0.83
N PRO A 70 -0.45 3.10 -1.85
CA PRO A 70 0.02 2.63 -3.15
C PRO A 70 1.51 2.22 -3.14
N TYR A 71 2.28 2.69 -2.16
CA TYR A 71 3.74 2.48 -2.09
C TYR A 71 4.13 1.20 -1.38
N ASN A 72 3.28 0.71 -0.48
CA ASN A 72 3.54 -0.50 0.29
C ASN A 72 2.46 -1.55 0.04
N GLY A 73 2.88 -2.78 -0.22
CA GLY A 73 2.04 -3.94 0.00
C GLY A 73 2.06 -4.29 1.49
N VAL A 74 1.00 -4.87 2.00
CA VAL A 74 0.92 -5.30 3.40
C VAL A 74 0.56 -6.77 3.50
N ILE A 75 1.04 -7.44 4.56
CA ILE A 75 0.51 -8.73 5.00
C ILE A 75 -0.16 -8.48 6.35
N ILE A 76 -1.44 -8.84 6.44
CA ILE A 76 -2.29 -8.59 7.59
C ILE A 76 -2.66 -9.90 8.22
N SER A 77 -2.72 -9.94 9.56
CA SER A 77 -3.16 -11.12 10.29
C SER A 77 -4.65 -11.38 10.07
N GLU A 78 -4.98 -12.54 9.52
CA GLU A 78 -6.37 -12.99 9.37
C GLU A 78 -6.93 -13.58 10.68
N PHE A 79 -6.06 -13.95 11.61
CA PHE A 79 -6.42 -14.60 12.89
C PHE A 79 -5.65 -13.97 14.04
N GLY A 80 -6.26 -13.99 15.23
CA GLY A 80 -5.55 -13.71 16.47
C GLY A 80 -4.72 -14.92 16.89
N GLY A 81 -3.48 -14.69 17.36
CA GLY A 81 -2.60 -15.79 17.77
C GLY A 81 -1.22 -15.32 18.21
N VAL A 82 -0.29 -16.25 18.27
CA VAL A 82 1.11 -16.02 18.59
C VAL A 82 1.93 -16.17 17.30
N ILE A 83 2.80 -15.21 17.04
CA ILE A 83 3.71 -15.24 15.89
C ILE A 83 4.85 -16.21 16.19
N GLU A 84 5.18 -17.02 15.22
CA GLU A 84 6.38 -17.87 15.21
C GLU A 84 7.14 -17.63 13.91
N PHE A 85 8.45 -17.44 14.02
CA PHE A 85 9.35 -17.25 12.90
C PHE A 85 9.97 -18.58 12.50
N GLU A 86 9.75 -18.99 11.25
CA GLU A 86 10.38 -20.17 10.66
C GLU A 86 11.36 -19.73 9.57
N ASN A 87 12.60 -20.23 9.66
CA ASN A 87 13.67 -19.88 8.71
C ASN A 87 14.01 -18.37 8.67
N ILE A 88 13.78 -17.65 9.75
CA ILE A 88 14.09 -16.21 9.87
C ILE A 88 15.28 -16.07 10.82
N GLU A 89 16.50 -16.05 10.27
CA GLU A 89 17.76 -15.97 11.02
C GLU A 89 18.52 -14.69 10.68
N LYS A 90 19.01 -14.03 11.73
CA LYS A 90 19.78 -12.78 11.59
C LYS A 90 21.09 -13.00 10.82
N GLY A 91 21.31 -12.20 9.77
CA GLY A 91 22.50 -12.28 8.93
C GLY A 91 22.44 -13.38 7.84
N VAL A 92 21.42 -14.24 7.85
CA VAL A 92 21.19 -15.28 6.83
C VAL A 92 19.98 -14.92 5.96
N THR A 93 18.82 -14.75 6.58
CA THR A 93 17.55 -14.49 5.89
C THR A 93 16.97 -13.11 6.21
N PHE A 94 17.43 -12.45 7.27
CA PHE A 94 17.08 -11.04 7.52
C PHE A 94 18.26 -10.23 8.03
N GLN A 95 18.23 -8.94 7.74
CA GLN A 95 19.17 -7.94 8.23
C GLN A 95 18.43 -6.86 9.01
N VAL A 96 19.14 -6.21 9.94
CA VAL A 96 18.61 -5.04 10.64
C VAL A 96 19.17 -3.81 9.95
N GLU A 97 18.30 -3.08 9.27
CA GLU A 97 18.62 -1.80 8.65
C GLU A 97 18.19 -0.65 9.55
N ILE A 98 18.92 0.45 9.50
CA ILE A 98 18.55 1.68 10.20
C ILE A 98 18.00 2.61 9.13
N ASP A 99 16.74 2.98 9.26
CA ASP A 99 16.14 4.02 8.40
C ASP A 99 16.84 5.35 8.71
N GLU A 100 17.53 5.90 7.72
CA GLU A 100 18.31 7.14 7.85
C GLU A 100 17.44 8.36 8.16
N GLN A 101 16.15 8.33 7.78
CA GLN A 101 15.23 9.44 8.00
C GLN A 101 14.59 9.41 9.39
N THR A 102 14.22 8.24 9.88
CA THR A 102 13.50 8.07 11.15
C THR A 102 14.40 7.59 12.28
N GLY A 103 15.57 7.03 11.97
CA GLY A 103 16.49 6.42 12.95
C GLY A 103 16.00 5.11 13.56
N PHE A 104 14.86 4.58 13.11
CA PHE A 104 14.32 3.32 13.58
C PHE A 104 15.05 2.12 12.96
N LYS A 105 15.22 1.08 13.77
CA LYS A 105 15.78 -0.19 13.32
C LYS A 105 14.66 -1.04 12.74
N GLU A 106 14.77 -1.37 11.46
CA GLU A 106 13.83 -2.21 10.74
C GLU A 106 14.45 -3.58 10.44
N LYS A 107 13.65 -4.62 10.51
CA LYS A 107 14.06 -5.99 10.13
C LYS A 107 13.62 -6.23 8.70
N VAL A 108 14.59 -6.31 7.79
CA VAL A 108 14.34 -6.48 6.35
C VAL A 108 14.75 -7.88 5.91
N ILE A 109 13.88 -8.58 5.21
CA ILE A 109 14.17 -9.90 4.66
C ILE A 109 15.20 -9.75 3.55
N SER A 110 16.35 -10.39 3.70
CA SER A 110 17.43 -10.42 2.72
C SER A 110 17.41 -11.70 1.87
N GLU A 111 18.02 -11.62 0.71
CA GLU A 111 18.17 -12.81 -0.14
C GLU A 111 19.13 -13.81 0.52
N SER A 112 18.64 -15.03 0.77
CA SER A 112 19.49 -16.12 1.27
C SER A 112 20.30 -16.74 0.13
N ARG A 113 21.56 -17.07 0.38
CA ARG A 113 22.40 -17.83 -0.55
C ARG A 113 21.81 -19.20 -0.87
N ASN A 114 21.09 -19.78 0.08
CA ASN A 114 20.40 -21.06 -0.10
C ASN A 114 18.94 -20.83 -0.46
N LYS A 115 18.61 -20.97 -1.76
CA LYS A 115 17.25 -20.79 -2.30
C LYS A 115 16.20 -21.78 -1.75
N LYS A 116 16.62 -22.82 -1.02
CA LYS A 116 15.70 -23.77 -0.38
C LYS A 116 15.14 -23.24 0.95
N ILE A 117 15.77 -22.22 1.53
CA ILE A 117 15.34 -21.62 2.78
C ILE A 117 14.37 -20.49 2.45
N VAL A 118 13.09 -20.71 2.72
CA VAL A 118 12.04 -19.70 2.53
C VAL A 118 11.69 -19.11 3.90
N PRO A 119 11.94 -17.81 4.13
CA PRO A 119 11.53 -17.15 5.35
C PRO A 119 10.00 -17.17 5.47
N THR A 120 9.49 -17.68 6.59
CA THR A 120 8.07 -17.92 6.77
C THR A 120 7.62 -17.39 8.14
N LEU A 121 6.46 -16.77 8.19
CA LEU A 121 5.81 -16.30 9.40
C LEU A 121 4.57 -17.18 9.65
N LEU A 122 4.51 -17.78 10.83
CA LEU A 122 3.41 -18.62 11.26
C LEU A 122 2.56 -17.88 12.29
N ILE A 123 1.26 -18.09 12.27
CA ILE A 123 0.35 -17.69 13.34
C ILE A 123 -0.18 -18.95 13.98
N ASN A 124 0.14 -19.12 15.24
CA ASN A 124 -0.29 -20.28 16.04
C ASN A 124 -1.35 -19.87 17.05
N ASP A 125 -2.29 -20.77 17.30
CA ASP A 125 -3.24 -20.64 18.39
C ASP A 125 -2.53 -20.85 19.74
N VAL A 126 -3.19 -20.51 20.84
CA VAL A 126 -2.72 -20.69 22.22
C VAL A 126 -2.31 -22.15 22.51
N LYS A 127 -2.87 -23.10 21.76
CA LYS A 127 -2.56 -24.55 21.85
C LYS A 127 -1.40 -24.98 20.94
N GLY A 128 -0.72 -24.07 20.27
CA GLY A 128 0.37 -24.37 19.33
C GLY A 128 -0.06 -24.92 17.97
N LYS A 129 -1.36 -24.88 17.65
CA LYS A 129 -1.85 -25.28 16.31
C LYS A 129 -1.64 -24.15 15.33
N ASN A 130 -1.00 -24.45 14.17
CA ASN A 130 -0.84 -23.50 13.09
C ASN A 130 -2.20 -23.11 12.49
N LEU A 131 -2.52 -21.81 12.53
CA LEU A 131 -3.74 -21.23 11.96
C LEU A 131 -3.49 -20.74 10.53
N ARG A 132 -2.34 -20.11 10.30
CA ARG A 132 -1.98 -19.53 8.99
C ARG A 132 -0.49 -19.40 8.83
N THR A 133 -0.03 -19.57 7.60
CA THR A 133 1.37 -19.46 7.20
C THR A 133 1.52 -18.39 6.12
N TYR A 134 2.51 -17.53 6.25
CA TYR A 134 2.82 -16.46 5.29
C TYR A 134 4.27 -16.57 4.85
N ASN A 135 4.51 -16.80 3.56
CA ASN A 135 5.85 -16.76 2.96
C ASN A 135 6.26 -15.30 2.76
N LEU A 136 7.46 -14.96 3.14
CA LEU A 136 7.97 -13.59 3.11
C LEU A 136 8.87 -13.38 1.88
N PRO A 137 8.54 -12.40 1.02
CA PRO A 137 9.42 -12.06 -0.09
C PRO A 137 10.64 -11.27 0.38
N VAL A 138 11.69 -11.30 -0.42
CA VAL A 138 12.89 -10.47 -0.22
C VAL A 138 12.52 -8.99 -0.26
N GLY A 139 13.10 -8.20 0.63
CA GLY A 139 12.79 -6.78 0.81
C GLY A 139 11.54 -6.51 1.65
N ALA A 140 10.94 -7.54 2.25
CA ALA A 140 9.83 -7.37 3.17
C ALA A 140 10.30 -6.87 4.54
N HIS A 141 9.63 -5.87 5.10
CA HIS A 141 9.92 -5.27 6.40
C HIS A 141 9.02 -5.90 7.46
N LEU A 142 9.63 -6.57 8.43
CA LEU A 142 8.92 -7.20 9.55
C LEU A 142 8.57 -6.16 10.62
N ILE A 143 7.26 -6.04 10.94
CA ILE A 143 6.75 -5.12 11.97
C ILE A 143 6.59 -5.83 13.31
N VAL A 144 6.46 -7.15 13.28
CA VAL A 144 6.23 -7.98 14.46
C VAL A 144 7.50 -8.71 14.90
N ASN A 145 7.49 -9.17 16.15
CA ASN A 145 8.57 -9.98 16.72
C ASN A 145 8.14 -11.43 16.88
N ASP A 146 9.14 -12.31 16.97
CA ASP A 146 8.92 -13.71 17.32
C ASP A 146 8.31 -13.83 18.72
N GLY A 147 7.32 -14.74 18.89
CA GLY A 147 6.58 -14.90 20.14
C GLY A 147 5.55 -13.80 20.45
N GLU A 148 5.39 -12.81 19.58
CA GLU A 148 4.45 -11.71 19.81
C GLU A 148 2.99 -12.15 19.65
N LYS A 149 2.13 -11.74 20.58
CA LYS A 149 0.69 -11.96 20.47
C LYS A 149 0.07 -10.90 19.58
N VAL A 150 -0.59 -11.35 18.54
CA VAL A 150 -1.27 -10.47 17.57
C VAL A 150 -2.77 -10.71 17.58
N LYS A 151 -3.51 -9.67 17.25
CA LYS A 151 -4.95 -9.74 16.99
C LYS A 151 -5.18 -9.79 15.48
N GLU A 152 -6.35 -10.27 15.08
CA GLU A 152 -6.77 -10.14 13.69
C GLU A 152 -6.75 -8.66 13.24
N GLY A 153 -6.40 -8.41 11.98
CA GLY A 153 -6.28 -7.07 11.42
C GLY A 153 -4.96 -6.35 11.71
N LYS A 154 -4.04 -6.95 12.49
CA LYS A 154 -2.71 -6.36 12.70
C LYS A 154 -1.85 -6.52 11.44
N ILE A 155 -1.18 -5.44 11.03
CA ILE A 155 -0.18 -5.50 9.97
C ILE A 155 1.05 -6.23 10.50
N LEU A 156 1.44 -7.31 9.83
CA LEU A 156 2.58 -8.16 10.17
C LEU A 156 3.84 -7.74 9.42
N VAL A 157 3.67 -7.42 8.14
CA VAL A 157 4.76 -7.16 7.21
C VAL A 157 4.37 -6.04 6.26
N LYS A 158 5.30 -5.15 5.96
CA LYS A 158 5.22 -4.18 4.86
C LYS A 158 6.16 -4.59 3.75
N ILE A 159 5.71 -4.50 2.51
CA ILE A 159 6.48 -4.85 1.33
C ILE A 159 6.55 -3.60 0.45
N PRO A 160 7.68 -2.86 0.47
CA PRO A 160 7.84 -1.68 -0.38
C PRO A 160 7.69 -2.06 -1.85
N ARG A 161 6.82 -1.37 -2.56
CA ARG A 161 6.68 -1.52 -4.01
C ARG A 161 7.72 -0.63 -4.66
N LYS A 162 8.66 -1.22 -5.38
CA LYS A 162 9.57 -0.46 -6.23
C LYS A 162 8.71 0.19 -7.31
N SER A 163 8.44 1.48 -7.17
CA SER A 163 7.80 2.23 -8.25
C SER A 163 8.81 2.32 -9.39
N ALA A 164 8.39 1.98 -10.60
CA ALA A 164 9.26 2.09 -11.79
C ALA A 164 9.79 3.52 -12.00
N LYS A 165 9.16 4.52 -11.38
CA LYS A 165 9.56 5.93 -11.42
C LYS A 165 10.56 6.34 -10.34
N SER A 166 10.73 5.57 -9.26
CA SER A 166 11.68 5.94 -8.19
C SER A 166 13.15 5.68 -8.55
N GLY A 167 13.42 4.94 -9.64
CA GLY A 167 14.76 4.67 -10.15
C GLY A 167 15.26 5.62 -11.20
N ASP A 168 14.45 6.60 -11.64
CA ASP A 168 14.75 7.49 -12.78
C ASP A 168 15.27 8.88 -12.35
N ILE A 169 15.78 8.99 -11.14
CA ILE A 169 16.47 10.20 -10.69
C ILE A 169 17.92 10.11 -11.16
N THR A 170 18.26 10.87 -12.18
CA THR A 170 19.66 11.03 -12.62
C THR A 170 20.47 11.64 -11.46
N GLY A 171 21.43 10.89 -10.93
CA GLY A 171 22.33 11.32 -9.85
C GLY A 171 23.79 11.33 -10.30
N GLY A 172 24.69 11.70 -9.38
CA GLY A 172 26.12 11.71 -9.61
C GLY A 172 26.58 12.73 -10.64
N LEU A 173 27.67 12.41 -11.33
CA LEU A 173 28.32 13.31 -12.31
C LEU A 173 27.39 13.78 -13.45
N PRO A 174 26.53 12.92 -14.05
CA PRO A 174 25.58 13.38 -15.07
C PRO A 174 24.63 14.46 -14.56
N ARG A 175 24.17 14.36 -13.32
CA ARG A 175 23.27 15.38 -12.73
C ARG A 175 24.01 16.67 -12.44
N VAL A 176 25.25 16.60 -11.97
CA VAL A 176 26.09 17.77 -11.75
C VAL A 176 26.32 18.53 -13.07
N THR A 177 26.66 17.83 -14.14
CA THR A 177 26.84 18.42 -15.49
C THR A 177 25.55 19.09 -15.97
N GLU A 178 24.40 18.41 -15.83
CA GLU A 178 23.09 18.93 -16.22
C GLU A 178 22.77 20.25 -15.49
N LEU A 179 23.04 20.33 -14.18
CA LEU A 179 22.80 21.52 -13.37
C LEU A 179 23.73 22.67 -13.73
N PHE A 180 25.04 22.41 -13.90
CA PHE A 180 26.01 23.45 -14.23
C PHE A 180 25.88 23.96 -15.68
N GLU A 181 25.48 23.13 -16.61
CA GLU A 181 25.18 23.52 -17.97
C GLU A 181 23.79 24.11 -18.16
N ALA A 182 22.97 24.17 -17.09
CA ALA A 182 21.58 24.66 -17.10
C ALA A 182 20.73 24.00 -18.22
N ARG A 183 20.90 22.68 -18.41
CA ARG A 183 20.10 21.90 -19.37
C ARG A 183 18.69 21.70 -18.84
N ASN A 184 17.72 21.67 -19.74
CA ASN A 184 16.36 21.31 -19.39
C ASN A 184 16.31 19.85 -18.90
N PRO A 185 15.63 19.56 -17.78
CA PRO A 185 15.46 18.19 -17.30
C PRO A 185 14.63 17.36 -18.27
N SER A 186 14.88 16.03 -18.29
CA SER A 186 14.12 15.09 -19.15
C SER A 186 12.62 15.07 -18.83
N ASN A 187 12.26 15.27 -17.56
CA ASN A 187 10.88 15.37 -17.08
C ASN A 187 10.71 16.70 -16.31
N PRO A 188 10.49 17.82 -16.98
CA PRO A 188 10.33 19.11 -16.32
C PRO A 188 9.00 19.16 -15.56
N ALA A 189 9.02 19.83 -14.40
CA ALA A 189 7.79 20.17 -13.72
C ALA A 189 6.96 21.15 -14.57
N VAL A 190 5.63 20.97 -14.55
CA VAL A 190 4.72 21.93 -15.16
C VAL A 190 4.43 23.02 -14.13
N VAL A 191 4.79 24.24 -14.43
CA VAL A 191 4.61 25.40 -13.58
C VAL A 191 3.58 26.36 -14.17
N SER A 192 2.85 27.08 -13.30
CA SER A 192 1.94 28.12 -13.75
C SER A 192 2.72 29.39 -14.11
N GLU A 193 2.43 29.97 -15.26
CA GLU A 193 3.00 31.25 -15.70
C GLU A 193 2.14 32.44 -15.26
N ILE A 194 0.89 32.19 -14.82
CA ILE A 194 -0.06 33.23 -14.40
C ILE A 194 -0.71 32.88 -13.07
N ASP A 195 -1.14 33.89 -12.35
CA ASP A 195 -1.99 33.72 -11.15
C ASP A 195 -3.43 33.46 -11.57
N GLY A 196 -4.08 32.49 -10.92
CA GLY A 196 -5.45 32.14 -11.26
C GLY A 196 -6.03 30.96 -10.51
N VAL A 197 -7.21 30.54 -10.94
CA VAL A 197 -7.90 29.35 -10.43
C VAL A 197 -7.59 28.16 -11.33
N VAL A 198 -7.15 27.05 -10.73
CA VAL A 198 -6.83 25.83 -11.45
C VAL A 198 -8.09 25.01 -11.68
N ASN A 199 -8.38 24.70 -12.94
CA ASN A 199 -9.42 23.79 -13.38
C ASN A 199 -8.82 22.58 -14.11
N PHE A 200 -9.38 21.40 -13.89
CA PHE A 200 -8.97 20.19 -14.58
C PHE A 200 -9.82 19.96 -15.83
N GLY A 201 -9.19 20.01 -16.98
CA GLY A 201 -9.82 19.72 -18.26
C GLY A 201 -9.93 18.22 -18.57
N LYS A 202 -10.15 17.92 -19.85
CA LYS A 202 -10.30 16.54 -20.35
C LYS A 202 -8.95 15.82 -20.43
N ILE A 203 -9.01 14.47 -20.33
CA ILE A 203 -7.84 13.63 -20.61
C ILE A 203 -7.76 13.42 -22.13
N LYS A 204 -6.64 13.84 -22.75
CA LYS A 204 -6.34 13.65 -24.16
C LYS A 204 -5.05 12.84 -24.30
N ARG A 205 -5.10 11.70 -24.98
CA ARG A 205 -3.94 10.84 -25.26
C ARG A 205 -3.10 10.50 -24.00
N GLY A 206 -3.75 10.22 -22.87
CA GLY A 206 -3.07 9.89 -21.61
C GLY A 206 -2.61 11.09 -20.76
N ASN A 207 -2.65 12.31 -21.32
CA ASN A 207 -2.32 13.54 -20.59
C ASN A 207 -3.58 14.25 -20.10
N ARG A 208 -3.56 14.75 -18.86
CA ARG A 208 -4.62 15.59 -18.32
C ARG A 208 -4.35 17.05 -18.64
N GLU A 209 -5.33 17.71 -19.22
CA GLU A 209 -5.31 19.17 -19.46
C GLU A 209 -5.55 19.88 -18.11
N ILE A 210 -4.69 20.87 -17.82
CA ILE A 210 -4.84 21.75 -16.67
C ILE A 210 -5.07 23.15 -17.21
N ILE A 211 -6.14 23.80 -16.80
CA ILE A 211 -6.54 25.13 -17.24
C ILE A 211 -6.39 26.09 -16.04
N ILE A 212 -5.72 27.20 -16.25
CA ILE A 212 -5.58 28.24 -15.23
C ILE A 212 -6.33 29.48 -15.75
N GLU A 213 -7.36 29.86 -15.00
CA GLU A 213 -8.19 31.01 -15.30
C GLU A 213 -7.78 32.18 -14.41
N SER A 214 -7.36 33.29 -15.04
CA SER A 214 -6.99 34.49 -14.29
C SER A 214 -8.20 35.08 -13.57
N LYS A 215 -7.98 35.60 -12.36
CA LYS A 215 -8.97 36.36 -11.58
C LYS A 215 -9.00 37.82 -12.00
N THR A 216 -9.15 38.14 -13.26
CA THR A 216 -9.41 39.51 -13.70
C THR A 216 -10.90 39.80 -13.72
#